data_4024d7ffa50675d2a8b82639b8f0d6c3
#
_entry.id   4024d7ffa50675d2a8b82639b8f0d6c3
#
_cell.length_a   1.000
_cell.length_b   1.000
_cell.length_c   1.000
_cell.angle_alpha   90.00
_cell.angle_beta   90.00
_cell.angle_gamma   90.00
#
_symmetry.space_group_name_H-M   'P 1'
#
loop_
_entity.id
_entity.type
_entity.pdbx_description
1 polymer ?
#
loop_
_entity_poly.entity_id
_entity_poly.type
_entity_poly.pdbx_seq_one_letter_code
_entity_poly.pdbx_strand_id
1 'polypeptide(L)'
;MAPGAFSLHQATSSDQEITYIINYGEGQTEPLRTKILNTYTMVFNDGSAPGAVDTSWLGTLGLTGWVGPEARGAVSGAGITGRDPRFAYTVGFSNATAQYWAAADTTDGHFTSAGMIPGTYTMKVYKNELAVDTRTVTVNAGASTSAGTIAVTGDPGAATALWRIGDWDGSPAEFINGGKVTTMHPSDVRMASWTPGDYVVGTSTPATGFPAYQWKDVNGALTVRFNLRQSQIVPLRLRVGITTAFAGGRPKAQVNGWVSANPSPSTQPSSRTLTVGTYRGNNTMYTFDIPATELVVGQNVLTLTAISGSSGIRFLSPGYSYDALDLIPTP
;
A
#
# COMPACT_ATOMS: atom_id res chain seq x y z
N MET A 1 -6.25 -7.23 7.19
CA MET A 1 -7.64 -7.41 7.69
C MET A 1 -7.95 -6.24 8.60
N ALA A 2 -8.97 -5.45 8.31
CA ALA A 2 -9.43 -4.51 9.31
C ALA A 2 -9.87 -5.31 10.55
N PRO A 3 -9.52 -4.89 11.76
CA PRO A 3 -10.00 -5.56 12.96
C PRO A 3 -11.53 -5.52 12.95
N GLY A 4 -12.14 -6.67 13.20
CA GLY A 4 -13.59 -6.73 13.35
C GLY A 4 -14.02 -5.81 14.49
N ALA A 5 -15.15 -5.12 14.32
CA ALA A 5 -15.67 -4.27 15.37
C ALA A 5 -16.42 -5.11 16.41
N PHE A 6 -16.11 -4.89 17.67
CA PHE A 6 -16.95 -5.37 18.77
C PHE A 6 -17.97 -4.32 19.10
N SER A 7 -19.21 -4.71 19.22
CA SER A 7 -20.30 -3.84 19.65
C SER A 7 -21.01 -4.48 20.84
N LEU A 8 -21.22 -3.72 21.89
CA LEU A 8 -22.02 -4.12 23.04
C LEU A 8 -23.41 -3.53 22.89
N HIS A 9 -24.42 -4.37 22.77
CA HIS A 9 -25.82 -3.97 22.69
C HIS A 9 -26.55 -4.37 23.96
N GLN A 10 -27.43 -3.51 24.40
CA GLN A 10 -28.39 -3.86 25.44
C GLN A 10 -29.70 -4.30 24.75
N ALA A 11 -29.92 -5.63 24.71
CA ALA A 11 -31.07 -6.22 24.04
C ALA A 11 -32.38 -5.99 24.82
N THR A 12 -32.27 -6.00 26.16
CA THR A 12 -33.36 -5.67 27.09
C THR A 12 -32.81 -4.89 28.28
N SER A 13 -33.65 -4.51 29.23
CA SER A 13 -33.21 -3.82 30.45
C SER A 13 -32.27 -4.66 31.35
N SER A 14 -32.20 -5.96 31.12
CA SER A 14 -31.41 -6.91 31.92
C SER A 14 -30.38 -7.72 31.10
N ASP A 15 -30.50 -7.71 29.77
CA ASP A 15 -29.65 -8.55 28.90
C ASP A 15 -28.70 -7.70 28.08
N GLN A 16 -27.45 -8.12 28.02
CA GLN A 16 -26.42 -7.53 27.19
C GLN A 16 -25.96 -8.53 26.13
N GLU A 17 -25.81 -8.06 24.92
CA GLU A 17 -25.32 -8.82 23.79
C GLU A 17 -23.97 -8.26 23.31
N ILE A 18 -22.99 -9.14 23.12
CA ILE A 18 -21.73 -8.81 22.47
C ILE A 18 -21.82 -9.30 21.03
N THR A 19 -21.85 -8.36 20.09
CA THR A 19 -21.84 -8.68 18.67
C THR A 19 -20.45 -8.46 18.09
N TYR A 20 -19.89 -9.49 17.45
CA TYR A 20 -18.65 -9.40 16.69
C TYR A 20 -18.95 -9.40 15.19
N ILE A 21 -18.74 -8.27 14.54
CA ILE A 21 -18.96 -8.14 13.10
C ILE A 21 -17.63 -8.38 12.38
N ILE A 22 -17.50 -9.54 11.72
CA ILE A 22 -16.29 -9.92 10.98
C ILE A 22 -16.29 -9.28 9.59
N ASN A 23 -17.49 -9.17 8.98
CA ASN A 23 -17.69 -8.65 7.66
C ASN A 23 -19.12 -8.17 7.49
N TYR A 24 -19.29 -6.94 7.06
CA TYR A 24 -20.60 -6.31 6.96
C TYR A 24 -20.88 -5.70 5.58
N GLY A 25 -20.33 -6.26 4.52
CA GLY A 25 -20.74 -5.89 3.18
C GLY A 25 -19.67 -5.24 2.31
N GLU A 26 -20.03 -4.17 1.64
CA GLU A 26 -19.24 -3.54 0.59
C GLU A 26 -17.81 -3.15 1.01
N GLY A 27 -16.86 -3.33 0.12
CA GLY A 27 -15.49 -2.93 0.34
C GLY A 27 -14.52 -4.07 0.68
N GLN A 28 -14.95 -5.33 0.54
CA GLN A 28 -14.02 -6.44 0.60
C GLN A 28 -13.03 -6.36 -0.56
N THR A 29 -11.76 -6.32 -0.21
CA THR A 29 -10.67 -6.27 -1.18
C THR A 29 -10.10 -7.64 -1.53
N GLU A 30 -10.53 -8.68 -0.82
CA GLU A 30 -10.04 -10.04 -1.00
C GLU A 30 -11.19 -11.02 -1.23
N PRO A 31 -10.99 -12.08 -2.05
CA PRO A 31 -11.94 -13.15 -2.17
C PRO A 31 -12.10 -13.88 -0.83
N LEU A 32 -13.32 -14.35 -0.54
CA LEU A 32 -13.59 -15.14 0.64
C LEU A 32 -12.77 -16.43 0.63
N ARG A 33 -12.03 -16.67 1.69
CA ARG A 33 -11.27 -17.90 1.93
C ARG A 33 -12.10 -18.84 2.78
N THR A 34 -12.86 -19.73 2.16
CA THR A 34 -13.81 -20.60 2.83
C THR A 34 -13.23 -21.92 3.40
N LYS A 35 -11.94 -22.20 3.11
CA LYS A 35 -11.26 -23.44 3.53
C LYS A 35 -10.18 -23.20 4.59
N ILE A 36 -10.27 -22.11 5.32
CA ILE A 36 -9.32 -21.77 6.39
C ILE A 36 -10.00 -22.01 7.73
N LEU A 37 -9.33 -22.78 8.59
CA LEU A 37 -9.68 -22.85 9.99
C LEU A 37 -9.18 -21.59 10.70
N ASN A 38 -10.08 -20.77 11.19
CA ASN A 38 -9.77 -19.68 12.11
C ASN A 38 -10.22 -20.09 13.52
N THR A 39 -9.32 -19.90 14.47
CA THR A 39 -9.62 -20.09 15.89
C THR A 39 -9.32 -18.81 16.64
N TYR A 40 -10.17 -18.45 17.58
CA TYR A 40 -9.95 -17.31 18.48
C TYR A 40 -10.46 -17.64 19.88
N THR A 41 -9.90 -16.96 20.86
CA THR A 41 -10.33 -17.06 22.25
C THR A 41 -10.70 -15.67 22.74
N MET A 42 -11.88 -15.55 23.32
CA MET A 42 -12.32 -14.34 23.99
C MET A 42 -12.04 -14.51 25.50
N VAL A 43 -11.33 -13.53 26.06
CA VAL A 43 -11.00 -13.52 27.50
C VAL A 43 -11.70 -12.35 28.16
N PHE A 44 -12.47 -12.63 29.21
CA PHE A 44 -13.04 -11.63 30.09
C PHE A 44 -12.11 -11.43 31.28
N ASN A 45 -11.79 -10.16 31.61
CA ASN A 45 -10.95 -9.81 32.75
C ASN A 45 -11.53 -8.59 33.49
N ASP A 46 -10.92 -8.23 34.59
CA ASP A 46 -11.27 -7.11 35.45
C ASP A 46 -10.69 -5.76 35.00
N GLY A 47 -10.14 -5.69 33.79
CA GLY A 47 -9.42 -4.52 33.24
C GLY A 47 -7.90 -4.65 33.32
N SER A 48 -7.37 -5.69 33.95
CA SER A 48 -5.95 -6.01 33.89
C SER A 48 -5.57 -6.63 32.53
N ALA A 49 -4.29 -6.57 32.14
CA ALA A 49 -3.83 -7.24 30.93
C ALA A 49 -4.02 -8.78 31.09
N PRO A 50 -4.71 -9.45 30.16
CA PRO A 50 -4.86 -10.90 30.26
C PRO A 50 -3.51 -11.59 30.15
N GLY A 51 -3.29 -12.62 30.95
CA GLY A 51 -2.15 -13.53 30.83
C GLY A 51 -2.21 -14.36 29.55
N ALA A 52 -1.16 -15.14 29.30
CA ALA A 52 -1.15 -16.09 28.19
C ALA A 52 -2.31 -17.09 28.34
N VAL A 53 -3.09 -17.24 27.27
CA VAL A 53 -4.22 -18.19 27.23
C VAL A 53 -3.73 -19.53 26.72
N ASP A 54 -3.91 -20.58 27.49
CA ASP A 54 -3.65 -21.95 27.02
C ASP A 54 -4.74 -22.37 26.01
N THR A 55 -4.32 -22.58 24.77
CA THR A 55 -5.16 -23.06 23.67
C THR A 55 -4.84 -24.50 23.24
N SER A 56 -4.02 -25.23 24.00
CA SER A 56 -3.59 -26.59 23.66
C SER A 56 -4.77 -27.57 23.53
N TRP A 57 -5.83 -27.34 24.30
CA TRP A 57 -7.08 -28.14 24.27
C TRP A 57 -7.76 -28.13 22.88
N LEU A 58 -7.49 -27.12 22.00
CA LEU A 58 -8.03 -27.13 20.64
C LEU A 58 -7.57 -28.36 19.85
N GLY A 59 -6.40 -28.91 20.14
CA GLY A 59 -5.88 -30.14 19.54
C GLY A 59 -6.70 -31.39 19.86
N THR A 60 -7.46 -31.39 20.96
CA THR A 60 -8.30 -32.54 21.38
C THR A 60 -9.65 -32.57 20.68
N LEU A 61 -10.04 -31.50 19.96
CA LEU A 61 -11.36 -31.37 19.34
C LEU A 61 -11.48 -32.06 17.98
N GLY A 62 -10.40 -32.60 17.42
CA GLY A 62 -10.40 -33.24 16.09
C GLY A 62 -10.80 -32.30 14.96
N LEU A 63 -10.45 -31.00 15.06
CA LEU A 63 -10.82 -29.98 14.10
C LEU A 63 -10.14 -30.21 12.75
N THR A 64 -10.93 -30.30 11.69
CA THR A 64 -10.40 -30.38 10.32
C THR A 64 -9.56 -29.17 9.97
N GLY A 65 -8.30 -29.41 9.53
CA GLY A 65 -7.36 -28.34 9.21
C GLY A 65 -6.56 -27.81 10.41
N TRP A 66 -6.78 -28.36 11.62
CA TRP A 66 -5.93 -28.04 12.76
C TRP A 66 -4.51 -28.60 12.56
N VAL A 67 -3.51 -27.76 12.75
CA VAL A 67 -2.09 -28.12 12.75
C VAL A 67 -1.54 -27.78 14.13
N GLY A 68 -1.14 -28.79 14.88
CA GLY A 68 -0.60 -28.62 16.24
C GLY A 68 0.68 -27.79 16.26
N PRO A 69 1.02 -27.17 17.38
CA PRO A 69 2.21 -26.34 17.51
C PRO A 69 3.51 -27.06 17.10
N GLU A 70 3.65 -28.34 17.45
CA GLU A 70 4.81 -29.17 17.13
C GLU A 70 4.96 -29.52 15.65
N ALA A 71 3.87 -29.47 14.89
CA ALA A 71 3.85 -29.69 13.43
C ALA A 71 4.00 -28.38 12.65
N ARG A 72 4.05 -27.23 13.32
CA ARG A 72 4.26 -25.94 12.66
C ARG A 72 5.75 -25.68 12.50
N GLY A 73 6.09 -24.93 11.46
CA GLY A 73 7.47 -24.53 11.21
C GLY A 73 7.69 -23.01 11.41
N ALA A 74 8.88 -22.59 11.06
CA ALA A 74 9.26 -21.17 11.09
C ALA A 74 10.05 -20.79 9.85
N VAL A 75 10.09 -19.46 9.55
CA VAL A 75 11.02 -18.87 8.60
C VAL A 75 11.80 -17.77 9.31
N SER A 76 13.12 -17.77 9.14
CA SER A 76 13.99 -16.70 9.65
C SER A 76 14.82 -16.09 8.51
N GLY A 77 15.03 -14.80 8.56
CA GLY A 77 15.97 -14.06 7.71
C GLY A 77 17.12 -13.49 8.52
N ALA A 78 18.34 -13.62 8.01
CA ALA A 78 19.55 -13.12 8.66
C ALA A 78 19.71 -11.60 8.53
N GLY A 79 18.92 -10.95 7.67
CA GLY A 79 18.93 -9.52 7.46
C GLY A 79 18.31 -9.13 6.11
N ILE A 80 18.07 -7.82 5.97
CA ILE A 80 17.61 -7.23 4.70
C ILE A 80 18.60 -6.13 4.30
N THR A 81 19.25 -6.27 3.16
CA THR A 81 20.19 -5.27 2.60
C THR A 81 19.53 -4.43 1.52
N GLY A 82 20.09 -3.25 1.22
CA GLY A 82 19.49 -2.28 0.29
C GLY A 82 18.28 -1.53 0.86
N ARG A 83 18.08 -1.58 2.17
CA ARG A 83 17.02 -0.85 2.87
C ARG A 83 17.30 0.65 2.92
N ASP A 84 16.24 1.43 2.85
CA ASP A 84 16.27 2.83 3.26
C ASP A 84 15.91 2.89 4.78
N PRO A 85 16.84 3.34 5.64
CA PRO A 85 16.63 3.32 7.10
C PRO A 85 15.53 4.25 7.60
N ARG A 86 14.99 5.11 6.76
CA ARG A 86 13.85 5.99 7.09
C ARG A 86 12.54 5.22 7.25
N PHE A 87 12.45 4.00 6.70
CA PHE A 87 11.22 3.23 6.60
C PHE A 87 11.27 1.94 7.42
N ALA A 88 10.11 1.53 7.92
CA ALA A 88 9.91 0.22 8.50
C ALA A 88 9.83 -0.85 7.40
N TYR A 89 10.36 -2.04 7.69
CA TYR A 89 10.24 -3.18 6.80
C TYR A 89 9.47 -4.31 7.47
N THR A 90 8.62 -4.95 6.69
CA THR A 90 7.80 -6.08 7.14
C THR A 90 7.88 -7.19 6.09
N VAL A 91 7.97 -8.44 6.56
CA VAL A 91 7.97 -9.60 5.68
C VAL A 91 6.64 -10.31 5.78
N GLY A 92 5.92 -10.36 4.67
CA GLY A 92 4.63 -11.05 4.55
C GLY A 92 4.79 -12.40 3.87
N PHE A 93 4.05 -13.39 4.33
CA PHE A 93 3.99 -14.73 3.76
C PHE A 93 2.55 -15.06 3.43
N SER A 94 2.28 -15.52 2.22
CA SER A 94 0.91 -15.87 1.83
C SER A 94 0.88 -17.05 0.86
N ASN A 95 -0.15 -17.88 1.02
CA ASN A 95 -0.56 -18.88 0.06
C ASN A 95 -2.11 -18.96 0.03
N ALA A 96 -2.67 -19.98 -0.60
CA ALA A 96 -4.12 -20.14 -0.71
C ALA A 96 -4.83 -20.37 0.64
N THR A 97 -4.10 -20.79 1.70
CA THR A 97 -4.68 -21.24 2.95
C THR A 97 -4.25 -20.44 4.18
N ALA A 98 -3.13 -19.71 4.13
CA ALA A 98 -2.60 -19.03 5.31
C ALA A 98 -1.83 -17.74 4.95
N GLN A 99 -1.78 -16.84 5.92
CA GLN A 99 -0.98 -15.61 5.87
C GLN A 99 -0.26 -15.39 7.20
N TYR A 100 0.98 -14.92 7.12
CA TYR A 100 1.80 -14.56 8.28
C TYR A 100 2.57 -13.28 8.01
N TRP A 101 2.96 -12.60 9.07
CA TRP A 101 3.70 -11.35 9.02
C TRP A 101 4.79 -11.35 10.07
N ALA A 102 5.95 -10.83 9.73
CA ALA A 102 7.05 -10.60 10.65
C ALA A 102 7.61 -9.20 10.45
N ALA A 103 7.71 -8.42 11.51
CA ALA A 103 8.46 -7.16 11.46
C ALA A 103 9.95 -7.48 11.31
N ALA A 104 10.62 -6.74 10.45
CA ALA A 104 12.07 -6.81 10.36
C ALA A 104 12.70 -5.85 11.37
N ASP A 105 13.82 -6.26 11.97
CA ASP A 105 14.60 -5.41 12.86
C ASP A 105 15.06 -4.14 12.14
N THR A 106 15.02 -3.02 12.85
CA THR A 106 15.35 -1.71 12.28
C THR A 106 16.84 -1.52 12.02
N THR A 107 17.70 -2.29 12.70
CA THR A 107 19.16 -2.18 12.60
C THR A 107 19.73 -2.93 11.42
N ASP A 108 19.40 -4.22 11.30
CA ASP A 108 19.98 -5.11 10.27
C ASP A 108 18.93 -5.79 9.40
N GLY A 109 17.65 -5.70 9.77
CA GLY A 109 16.54 -6.29 9.04
C GLY A 109 16.36 -7.78 9.28
N HIS A 110 16.93 -8.37 10.34
CA HIS A 110 16.62 -9.75 10.68
C HIS A 110 15.13 -9.89 11.06
N PHE A 111 14.57 -11.05 10.83
CA PHE A 111 13.16 -11.34 11.14
C PHE A 111 12.95 -12.82 11.43
N THR A 112 11.88 -13.11 12.14
CA THR A 112 11.41 -14.49 12.36
C THR A 112 9.88 -14.53 12.34
N SER A 113 9.34 -15.42 11.51
CA SER A 113 7.92 -15.79 11.50
C SER A 113 7.80 -17.22 12.02
N ALA A 114 7.30 -17.38 13.23
CA ALA A 114 7.13 -18.67 13.88
C ALA A 114 5.68 -19.18 13.76
N GLY A 115 5.49 -20.45 14.08
CA GLY A 115 4.15 -21.06 14.16
C GLY A 115 3.42 -21.14 12.82
N MET A 116 4.15 -21.20 11.71
CA MET A 116 3.59 -21.28 10.37
C MET A 116 3.11 -22.69 10.05
N ILE A 117 1.97 -22.79 9.40
CA ILE A 117 1.50 -24.06 8.82
C ILE A 117 2.48 -24.47 7.72
N PRO A 118 2.91 -25.76 7.66
CA PRO A 118 3.78 -26.24 6.58
C PRO A 118 3.19 -26.02 5.20
N GLY A 119 4.04 -25.62 4.26
CA GLY A 119 3.62 -25.34 2.89
C GLY A 119 4.56 -24.39 2.17
N THR A 120 4.29 -24.16 0.91
CA THR A 120 5.01 -23.19 0.09
C THR A 120 4.27 -21.86 0.10
N TYR A 121 5.01 -20.78 0.32
CA TYR A 121 4.50 -19.40 0.45
C TYR A 121 5.16 -18.48 -0.54
N THR A 122 4.40 -17.52 -1.04
CA THR A 122 4.94 -16.29 -1.59
C THR A 122 5.38 -15.42 -0.41
N MET A 123 6.67 -15.11 -0.34
CA MET A 123 7.27 -14.20 0.64
C MET A 123 7.50 -12.85 -0.02
N LYS A 124 6.98 -11.78 0.58
CA LYS A 124 7.17 -10.40 0.11
C LYS A 124 7.81 -9.56 1.19
N VAL A 125 8.79 -8.75 0.80
CA VAL A 125 9.35 -7.71 1.66
C VAL A 125 8.63 -6.40 1.34
N TYR A 126 8.10 -5.77 2.35
CA TYR A 126 7.43 -4.48 2.24
C TYR A 126 8.27 -3.38 2.89
N LYS A 127 8.42 -2.27 2.18
CA LYS A 127 8.88 -1.00 2.71
C LYS A 127 7.62 -0.18 3.05
N ASN A 128 7.32 -0.01 4.32
CA ASN A 128 5.99 0.39 4.77
C ASN A 128 4.90 -0.47 4.11
N GLU A 129 4.17 0.06 3.11
CA GLU A 129 3.09 -0.64 2.40
C GLU A 129 3.45 -1.01 0.94
N LEU A 130 4.66 -0.65 0.45
CA LEU A 130 5.13 -0.98 -0.88
C LEU A 130 5.91 -2.30 -0.90
N ALA A 131 5.47 -3.27 -1.70
CA ALA A 131 6.24 -4.49 -1.93
C ALA A 131 7.49 -4.19 -2.76
N VAL A 132 8.67 -4.46 -2.19
CA VAL A 132 9.98 -4.14 -2.80
C VAL A 132 10.83 -5.38 -3.11
N ASP A 133 10.39 -6.56 -2.69
CA ASP A 133 10.97 -7.85 -3.08
C ASP A 133 9.91 -8.94 -3.00
N THR A 134 10.03 -9.97 -3.85
CA THR A 134 9.11 -11.12 -3.85
C THR A 134 9.88 -12.39 -4.13
N ARG A 135 9.68 -13.42 -3.28
CA ARG A 135 10.34 -14.74 -3.36
C ARG A 135 9.39 -15.85 -3.00
N THR A 136 9.82 -17.08 -3.20
CA THR A 136 9.13 -18.27 -2.71
C THR A 136 9.93 -18.88 -1.57
N VAL A 137 9.25 -19.33 -0.51
CA VAL A 137 9.85 -20.05 0.61
C VAL A 137 8.99 -21.25 0.98
N THR A 138 9.63 -22.36 1.38
CA THR A 138 8.93 -23.56 1.85
C THR A 138 9.12 -23.71 3.35
N VAL A 139 8.03 -23.85 4.07
CA VAL A 139 7.97 -24.13 5.51
C VAL A 139 7.79 -25.61 5.71
N ASN A 140 8.72 -26.26 6.43
CA ASN A 140 8.66 -27.68 6.78
C ASN A 140 8.12 -27.85 8.19
N ALA A 141 7.42 -28.95 8.43
CA ALA A 141 6.86 -29.30 9.75
C ALA A 141 7.98 -29.40 10.79
N GLY A 142 7.77 -28.80 11.95
CA GLY A 142 8.68 -28.87 13.10
C GLY A 142 10.07 -28.24 12.86
N ALA A 143 10.30 -27.53 11.74
CA ALA A 143 11.60 -27.03 11.36
C ALA A 143 11.62 -25.51 11.14
N SER A 144 12.81 -24.91 11.26
CA SER A 144 13.06 -23.53 10.86
C SER A 144 13.74 -23.50 9.49
N THR A 145 13.15 -22.78 8.56
CA THR A 145 13.72 -22.52 7.21
C THR A 145 14.43 -21.18 7.22
N SER A 146 15.71 -21.17 6.81
CA SER A 146 16.46 -19.92 6.63
C SER A 146 16.19 -19.32 5.27
N ALA A 147 15.76 -18.08 5.22
CA ALA A 147 15.69 -17.28 4.00
C ALA A 147 17.01 -16.56 3.69
N GLY A 148 18.03 -16.71 4.54
CA GLY A 148 19.32 -16.03 4.41
C GLY A 148 19.20 -14.51 4.53
N THR A 149 20.15 -13.80 3.91
CA THR A 149 20.09 -12.34 3.75
C THR A 149 19.31 -12.01 2.48
N ILE A 150 18.35 -11.09 2.59
CA ILE A 150 17.51 -10.64 1.48
C ILE A 150 18.10 -9.33 0.95
N ALA A 151 18.48 -9.29 -0.32
CA ALA A 151 18.83 -8.04 -1.00
C ALA A 151 17.58 -7.47 -1.67
N VAL A 152 17.16 -6.27 -1.27
CA VAL A 152 16.05 -5.54 -1.90
C VAL A 152 16.55 -4.96 -3.22
N THR A 153 15.97 -5.41 -4.32
CA THR A 153 16.35 -4.96 -5.68
C THR A 153 15.20 -4.31 -6.44
N GLY A 154 13.97 -4.43 -5.92
CA GLY A 154 12.75 -3.93 -6.55
C GLY A 154 12.25 -2.60 -5.98
N ASP A 155 13.04 -1.89 -5.15
CA ASP A 155 12.63 -0.58 -4.61
C ASP A 155 12.78 0.52 -5.68
N PRO A 156 11.67 1.10 -6.19
CA PRO A 156 11.76 2.22 -7.12
C PRO A 156 12.49 3.43 -6.51
N GLY A 157 12.42 3.56 -5.17
CA GLY A 157 13.07 4.64 -4.43
C GLY A 157 14.60 4.62 -4.51
N ALA A 158 15.20 3.46 -4.82
CA ALA A 158 16.66 3.32 -4.96
C ALA A 158 17.23 3.99 -6.22
N ALA A 159 16.40 4.28 -7.23
CA ALA A 159 16.86 4.93 -8.45
C ALA A 159 17.24 6.40 -8.20
N THR A 160 18.36 6.83 -8.83
CA THR A 160 18.76 8.24 -8.82
C THR A 160 17.82 9.05 -9.71
N ALA A 161 17.03 9.92 -9.09
CA ALA A 161 16.10 10.78 -9.78
C ALA A 161 16.66 12.21 -9.94
N LEU A 162 16.29 12.88 -11.02
CA LEU A 162 16.53 14.32 -11.19
C LEU A 162 15.70 15.12 -10.18
N TRP A 163 14.49 14.68 -9.94
CA TRP A 163 13.63 15.14 -8.86
C TRP A 163 12.63 14.04 -8.48
N ARG A 164 12.13 14.12 -7.25
CA ARG A 164 11.08 13.23 -6.71
C ARG A 164 10.10 14.03 -5.87
N ILE A 165 8.82 13.67 -5.95
CA ILE A 165 7.74 14.18 -5.12
C ILE A 165 7.11 12.98 -4.42
N GLY A 166 7.11 12.97 -3.09
CA GLY A 166 6.72 11.84 -2.28
C GLY A 166 7.84 10.79 -2.13
N ASP A 167 7.53 9.76 -1.40
CA ASP A 167 8.40 8.62 -1.14
C ASP A 167 7.75 7.34 -1.67
N TRP A 168 8.54 6.48 -2.32
CA TRP A 168 8.09 5.17 -2.77
C TRP A 168 7.94 4.23 -1.58
N ASP A 169 6.80 4.28 -0.89
CA ASP A 169 6.56 3.51 0.33
C ASP A 169 5.15 2.86 0.41
N GLY A 170 4.32 3.08 -0.60
CA GLY A 170 2.98 2.52 -0.70
C GLY A 170 1.92 3.34 0.02
N SER A 171 2.22 4.59 0.39
CA SER A 171 1.27 5.45 1.08
C SER A 171 1.32 6.90 0.57
N PRO A 172 0.21 7.66 0.66
CA PRO A 172 0.18 9.08 0.34
C PRO A 172 0.45 9.97 1.56
N ALA A 173 1.04 9.46 2.63
CA ALA A 173 1.03 10.10 3.95
C ALA A 173 1.67 11.49 3.97
N GLU A 174 2.68 11.72 3.14
CA GLU A 174 3.43 12.98 3.06
C GLU A 174 2.74 14.06 2.21
N PHE A 175 1.68 13.73 1.49
CA PHE A 175 0.94 14.66 0.63
C PHE A 175 -0.17 15.41 1.37
N ILE A 176 -0.72 16.46 0.74
CA ILE A 176 -1.89 17.20 1.25
C ILE A 176 -3.02 16.22 1.56
N ASN A 177 -3.53 16.28 2.78
CA ASN A 177 -4.57 15.41 3.33
C ASN A 177 -4.13 13.94 3.54
N GLY A 178 -2.92 13.55 3.15
CA GLY A 178 -2.44 12.16 3.23
C GLY A 178 -2.59 11.53 4.61
N GLY A 179 -2.23 12.26 5.67
CA GLY A 179 -2.42 11.80 7.05
C GLY A 179 -3.87 11.77 7.55
N LYS A 180 -4.84 12.28 6.78
CA LYS A 180 -6.25 12.35 7.17
C LYS A 180 -7.15 11.35 6.45
N VAL A 181 -6.71 10.84 5.30
CA VAL A 181 -7.56 10.02 4.39
C VAL A 181 -8.05 8.69 4.99
N THR A 182 -7.44 8.21 6.08
CA THR A 182 -7.90 7.00 6.79
C THR A 182 -8.88 7.29 7.92
N THR A 183 -9.07 8.55 8.28
CA THR A 183 -9.90 8.95 9.43
C THR A 183 -11.04 9.89 9.06
N MET A 184 -11.00 10.46 7.85
CA MET A 184 -11.98 11.42 7.37
C MET A 184 -12.40 11.11 5.95
N HIS A 185 -13.65 11.33 5.62
CA HIS A 185 -14.11 11.27 4.23
C HIS A 185 -13.43 12.39 3.41
N PRO A 186 -13.06 12.15 2.13
CA PRO A 186 -12.39 13.17 1.30
C PRO A 186 -13.12 14.51 1.16
N SER A 187 -14.44 14.54 1.34
CA SER A 187 -15.26 15.76 1.31
C SER A 187 -15.41 16.44 2.67
N ASP A 188 -14.74 15.98 3.72
CA ASP A 188 -14.84 16.59 5.05
C ASP A 188 -14.32 18.03 5.01
N VAL A 189 -15.04 18.94 5.64
CA VAL A 189 -14.72 20.38 5.68
C VAL A 189 -13.38 20.69 6.36
N ARG A 190 -12.83 19.75 7.12
CA ARG A 190 -11.51 19.85 7.75
C ARG A 190 -10.36 19.45 6.81
N MET A 191 -10.65 18.94 5.62
CA MET A 191 -9.65 18.70 4.59
C MET A 191 -9.16 20.03 4.01
N ALA A 192 -7.86 20.14 3.76
CA ALA A 192 -7.30 21.22 2.97
C ALA A 192 -7.80 21.10 1.51
N SER A 193 -7.69 22.20 0.75
CA SER A 193 -8.04 22.21 -0.67
C SER A 193 -7.26 21.15 -1.44
N TRP A 194 -7.95 20.37 -2.25
CA TRP A 194 -7.35 19.39 -3.15
C TRP A 194 -6.67 20.00 -4.38
N THR A 195 -6.81 21.32 -4.56
CA THR A 195 -6.23 22.06 -5.69
C THR A 195 -5.27 23.13 -5.15
N PRO A 196 -4.02 22.76 -4.80
CA PRO A 196 -3.08 23.69 -4.17
C PRO A 196 -2.42 24.67 -5.11
N GLY A 197 -2.59 24.53 -6.45
CA GLY A 197 -1.88 25.28 -7.47
C GLY A 197 -0.70 24.49 -8.05
N ASP A 198 0.23 25.21 -8.70
CA ASP A 198 1.39 24.59 -9.34
C ASP A 198 2.41 24.12 -8.29
N TYR A 199 2.89 22.88 -8.45
CA TYR A 199 4.03 22.37 -7.69
C TYR A 199 5.33 22.80 -8.38
N VAL A 200 6.23 23.48 -7.66
CA VAL A 200 7.53 23.90 -8.17
C VAL A 200 8.63 23.08 -7.52
N VAL A 201 9.30 22.24 -8.31
CA VAL A 201 10.39 21.39 -7.84
C VAL A 201 11.52 22.24 -7.24
N GLY A 202 11.96 21.88 -6.04
CA GLY A 202 12.97 22.59 -5.28
C GLY A 202 12.44 23.78 -4.44
N THR A 203 11.15 24.10 -4.54
CA THR A 203 10.53 25.17 -3.76
C THR A 203 9.30 24.68 -2.99
N SER A 204 8.38 23.97 -3.66
CA SER A 204 7.19 23.39 -3.04
C SER A 204 7.53 22.16 -2.20
N THR A 205 6.71 21.88 -1.19
CA THR A 205 6.78 20.65 -0.40
C THR A 205 5.55 19.76 -0.67
N PRO A 206 5.67 18.44 -0.62
CA PRO A 206 4.54 17.54 -0.83
C PRO A 206 3.35 17.84 0.10
N ALA A 207 3.62 18.08 1.37
CA ALA A 207 2.59 18.29 2.40
C ALA A 207 1.69 19.52 2.16
N THR A 208 2.13 20.49 1.37
CA THR A 208 1.38 21.73 1.10
C THR A 208 1.12 21.98 -0.38
N GLY A 209 1.86 21.31 -1.26
CA GLY A 209 1.86 21.62 -2.71
C GLY A 209 1.38 20.48 -3.60
N PHE A 210 1.18 19.26 -3.08
CA PHE A 210 0.77 18.14 -3.92
C PHE A 210 -0.32 17.30 -3.23
N PRO A 211 -1.48 17.04 -3.89
CA PRO A 211 -2.59 16.34 -3.25
C PRO A 211 -2.34 14.84 -3.15
N ALA A 212 -2.76 14.21 -2.04
CA ALA A 212 -2.72 12.76 -1.87
C ALA A 212 -3.58 12.00 -2.89
N TYR A 213 -4.67 12.62 -3.32
CA TYR A 213 -5.62 12.05 -4.29
C TYR A 213 -5.82 12.97 -5.49
N GLN A 214 -6.07 12.37 -6.67
CA GLN A 214 -6.54 13.08 -7.84
C GLN A 214 -7.81 12.44 -8.39
N TRP A 215 -8.90 13.21 -8.43
CA TRP A 215 -10.14 12.85 -9.11
C TRP A 215 -10.30 13.66 -10.38
N LYS A 216 -10.93 13.05 -11.37
CA LYS A 216 -11.24 13.70 -12.64
C LYS A 216 -12.11 14.95 -12.47
N ASP A 217 -13.02 14.94 -11.49
CA ASP A 217 -14.05 16.00 -11.30
C ASP A 217 -13.88 16.80 -9.98
N VAL A 218 -12.73 16.70 -9.30
CA VAL A 218 -12.45 17.47 -8.08
C VAL A 218 -11.29 18.41 -8.28
N ASN A 219 -10.10 17.88 -8.49
CA ASN A 219 -8.88 18.69 -8.59
C ASN A 219 -8.40 18.92 -10.04
N GLY A 220 -8.99 18.25 -11.01
CA GLY A 220 -8.62 18.46 -12.41
C GLY A 220 -7.17 18.09 -12.72
N ALA A 221 -6.53 18.84 -13.59
CA ALA A 221 -5.13 18.66 -13.95
C ALA A 221 -4.20 19.22 -12.86
N LEU A 222 -3.11 18.51 -12.57
CA LEU A 222 -2.05 18.97 -11.67
C LEU A 222 -0.84 19.39 -12.50
N THR A 223 -0.22 20.51 -12.12
CA THR A 223 0.95 21.06 -12.79
C THR A 223 2.18 20.93 -11.91
N VAL A 224 3.28 20.40 -12.50
CA VAL A 224 4.60 20.35 -11.87
C VAL A 224 5.58 21.13 -12.74
N ARG A 225 6.24 22.14 -12.18
CA ARG A 225 7.27 22.94 -12.85
C ARG A 225 8.65 22.50 -12.36
N PHE A 226 9.54 22.22 -13.30
CA PHE A 226 10.91 21.79 -12.98
C PHE A 226 11.91 22.38 -13.98
N ASN A 227 13.16 22.56 -13.55
CA ASN A 227 14.22 23.08 -14.39
C ASN A 227 15.21 21.96 -14.79
N LEU A 228 15.65 21.98 -16.04
CA LEU A 228 16.69 21.11 -16.55
C LEU A 228 17.92 21.93 -17.01
N ARG A 229 19.11 21.37 -16.75
CA ARG A 229 20.38 21.86 -17.30
C ARG A 229 20.62 21.24 -18.68
N GLN A 230 21.51 21.83 -19.48
CA GLN A 230 21.87 21.30 -20.80
C GLN A 230 22.28 19.83 -20.76
N SER A 231 23.05 19.42 -19.74
CA SER A 231 23.50 18.02 -19.57
C SER A 231 22.40 17.04 -19.19
N GLN A 232 21.21 17.54 -18.84
CA GLN A 232 20.03 16.73 -18.47
C GLN A 232 19.02 16.63 -19.63
N ILE A 233 19.30 17.22 -20.79
CA ILE A 233 18.48 17.07 -22.00
C ILE A 233 18.85 15.75 -22.68
N VAL A 234 18.32 14.69 -22.12
CA VAL A 234 18.43 13.30 -22.58
C VAL A 234 17.05 12.65 -22.52
N PRO A 235 16.80 11.49 -23.14
CA PRO A 235 15.53 10.80 -22.92
C PRO A 235 15.32 10.55 -21.42
N LEU A 236 14.15 10.95 -20.93
CA LEU A 236 13.79 10.84 -19.51
C LEU A 236 12.57 9.94 -19.33
N ARG A 237 12.49 9.29 -18.19
CA ARG A 237 11.34 8.51 -17.78
C ARG A 237 10.68 9.15 -16.57
N LEU A 238 9.44 9.56 -16.74
CA LEU A 238 8.55 9.90 -15.63
C LEU A 238 7.95 8.61 -15.07
N ARG A 239 8.08 8.40 -13.76
CA ARG A 239 7.39 7.32 -13.05
C ARG A 239 6.34 7.93 -12.14
N VAL A 240 5.14 7.39 -12.16
CA VAL A 240 4.01 7.81 -11.31
C VAL A 240 3.48 6.58 -10.60
N GLY A 241 3.70 6.50 -9.29
CA GLY A 241 3.18 5.48 -8.40
C GLY A 241 1.79 5.85 -7.90
N ILE A 242 0.90 4.89 -7.93
CA ILE A 242 -0.40 4.98 -7.29
C ILE A 242 -0.59 3.83 -6.31
N THR A 243 -1.23 4.10 -5.17
CA THR A 243 -1.52 3.08 -4.17
C THR A 243 -2.83 2.36 -4.48
N THR A 244 -3.80 3.07 -5.03
CA THR A 244 -5.10 2.54 -5.45
C THR A 244 -5.73 3.40 -6.53
N ALA A 245 -6.74 2.86 -7.23
CA ALA A 245 -7.58 3.61 -8.14
C ALA A 245 -9.05 3.23 -8.00
N PHE A 246 -9.93 4.18 -8.28
CA PHE A 246 -11.38 3.99 -8.33
C PHE A 246 -11.88 4.21 -9.76
N ALA A 247 -12.81 3.37 -10.21
CA ALA A 247 -13.48 3.44 -11.51
C ALA A 247 -12.50 3.53 -12.71
N GLY A 248 -11.38 2.79 -12.64
CA GLY A 248 -10.36 2.76 -13.70
C GLY A 248 -9.59 4.08 -13.86
N GLY A 249 -9.57 4.92 -12.82
CA GLY A 249 -8.79 6.16 -12.76
C GLY A 249 -7.30 5.87 -12.94
N ARG A 250 -6.59 6.69 -13.75
CA ARG A 250 -5.16 6.56 -14.01
C ARG A 250 -4.56 7.84 -14.52
N PRO A 251 -3.25 8.08 -14.31
CA PRO A 251 -2.60 9.28 -14.78
C PRO A 251 -2.40 9.26 -16.30
N LYS A 252 -2.55 10.44 -16.92
CA LYS A 252 -2.04 10.76 -18.24
C LYS A 252 -1.08 11.91 -18.09
N ALA A 253 0.11 11.82 -18.71
CA ALA A 253 1.15 12.82 -18.61
C ALA A 253 1.25 13.66 -19.88
N GLN A 254 1.49 14.95 -19.70
CA GLN A 254 1.92 15.86 -20.74
C GLN A 254 3.17 16.61 -20.24
N VAL A 255 4.21 16.72 -21.07
CA VAL A 255 5.40 17.52 -20.76
C VAL A 255 5.62 18.50 -21.91
N ASN A 256 5.52 19.79 -21.61
CA ASN A 256 5.56 20.86 -22.64
C ASN A 256 4.56 20.59 -23.77
N GLY A 257 5.05 20.32 -24.97
CA GLY A 257 4.23 19.97 -26.14
C GLY A 257 3.93 18.47 -26.30
N TRP A 258 4.67 17.60 -25.60
CA TRP A 258 4.52 16.15 -25.69
C TRP A 258 3.36 15.64 -24.84
N VAL A 259 2.60 14.70 -25.39
CA VAL A 259 1.48 14.06 -24.69
C VAL A 259 1.66 12.54 -24.73
N SER A 260 1.58 11.90 -23.58
CA SER A 260 1.68 10.43 -23.48
C SER A 260 0.51 9.73 -24.18
N ALA A 261 0.73 8.49 -24.60
CA ALA A 261 -0.37 7.56 -24.85
C ALA A 261 -1.21 7.38 -23.58
N ASN A 262 -2.46 6.97 -23.73
CA ASN A 262 -3.31 6.62 -22.59
C ASN A 262 -2.85 5.27 -22.03
N PRO A 263 -2.40 5.16 -20.77
CA PRO A 263 -2.05 3.88 -20.20
C PRO A 263 -3.31 3.01 -19.97
N SER A 264 -3.11 1.71 -19.88
CA SER A 264 -4.17 0.79 -19.45
C SER A 264 -4.53 1.01 -17.98
N PRO A 265 -5.79 0.79 -17.58
CA PRO A 265 -6.15 0.84 -16.17
C PRO A 265 -5.43 -0.27 -15.39
N SER A 266 -5.05 0.02 -14.14
CA SER A 266 -4.54 -0.99 -13.22
C SER A 266 -5.64 -1.93 -12.75
N THR A 267 -5.27 -3.17 -12.41
CA THR A 267 -6.17 -4.08 -11.69
C THR A 267 -6.25 -3.63 -10.25
N GLN A 268 -7.44 -3.29 -9.78
CA GLN A 268 -7.67 -2.84 -8.43
C GLN A 268 -8.70 -3.72 -7.72
N PRO A 269 -8.70 -3.76 -6.39
CA PRO A 269 -9.76 -4.43 -5.64
C PRO A 269 -11.13 -3.87 -6.00
N SER A 270 -12.14 -4.74 -6.04
CA SER A 270 -13.53 -4.33 -6.24
C SER A 270 -14.07 -3.68 -4.96
N SER A 271 -13.67 -2.46 -4.70
CA SER A 271 -14.09 -1.70 -3.52
C SER A 271 -14.22 -0.22 -3.84
N ARG A 272 -14.87 0.53 -2.95
CA ARG A 272 -15.04 1.98 -3.10
C ARG A 272 -13.79 2.79 -2.78
N THR A 273 -12.74 2.18 -2.29
CA THR A 273 -11.40 2.75 -2.03
C THR A 273 -11.39 4.26 -1.70
N LEU A 274 -11.01 5.10 -2.66
CA LEU A 274 -10.93 6.57 -2.48
C LEU A 274 -12.23 7.20 -1.99
N THR A 275 -13.39 6.69 -2.43
CA THR A 275 -14.69 7.29 -2.10
C THR A 275 -15.10 7.07 -0.66
N VAL A 276 -14.47 6.16 0.06
CA VAL A 276 -14.70 5.88 1.49
C VAL A 276 -13.47 6.26 2.36
N GLY A 277 -12.50 6.96 1.79
CA GLY A 277 -11.35 7.45 2.53
C GLY A 277 -10.30 6.39 2.83
N THR A 278 -10.01 5.50 1.88
CA THR A 278 -8.84 4.63 1.95
C THR A 278 -7.98 4.75 0.69
N TYR A 279 -6.68 4.63 0.86
CA TYR A 279 -5.69 4.62 -0.22
C TYR A 279 -5.16 3.21 -0.50
N ARG A 280 -5.54 2.20 0.31
CA ARG A 280 -5.02 0.85 0.18
C ARG A 280 -5.67 0.11 -0.98
N GLY A 281 -4.83 -0.36 -1.89
CA GLY A 281 -5.22 -1.13 -3.07
C GLY A 281 -4.02 -1.88 -3.63
N ASN A 282 -3.97 -2.04 -4.95
CA ASN A 282 -2.84 -2.66 -5.63
C ASN A 282 -1.89 -1.56 -6.11
N ASN A 283 -0.77 -1.39 -5.40
CA ASN A 283 0.28 -0.46 -5.80
C ASN A 283 0.66 -0.70 -7.25
N THR A 284 0.64 0.37 -8.04
CA THR A 284 0.90 0.32 -9.49
C THR A 284 1.78 1.47 -9.90
N MET A 285 2.85 1.20 -10.64
CA MET A 285 3.72 2.23 -11.20
C MET A 285 3.42 2.39 -12.70
N TYR A 286 3.06 3.60 -13.10
CA TYR A 286 2.97 4.03 -14.50
C TYR A 286 4.27 4.67 -14.93
N THR A 287 4.71 4.36 -16.15
CA THR A 287 5.93 4.92 -16.73
C THR A 287 5.64 5.61 -18.05
N PHE A 288 6.30 6.75 -18.26
CA PHE A 288 6.13 7.58 -19.45
C PHE A 288 7.50 7.98 -19.96
N ASP A 289 7.90 7.47 -21.12
CA ASP A 289 9.19 7.80 -21.75
C ASP A 289 9.06 9.09 -22.55
N ILE A 290 9.79 10.11 -22.13
CA ILE A 290 9.76 11.47 -22.68
C ILE A 290 10.97 11.63 -23.60
N PRO A 291 10.78 11.86 -24.90
CA PRO A 291 11.89 12.10 -25.82
C PRO A 291 12.69 13.37 -25.44
N ALA A 292 14.01 13.35 -25.62
CA ALA A 292 14.85 14.51 -25.36
C ALA A 292 14.43 15.76 -26.16
N THR A 293 13.86 15.57 -27.35
CA THR A 293 13.39 16.64 -28.23
C THR A 293 12.23 17.45 -27.66
N GLU A 294 11.54 16.91 -26.68
CA GLU A 294 10.39 17.54 -26.00
C GLU A 294 10.79 18.34 -24.75
N LEU A 295 12.08 18.24 -24.38
CA LEU A 295 12.63 18.87 -23.19
C LEU A 295 13.41 20.14 -23.57
N VAL A 296 13.38 21.14 -22.69
CA VAL A 296 14.11 22.39 -22.87
C VAL A 296 15.04 22.67 -21.71
N VAL A 297 16.13 23.36 -21.96
CA VAL A 297 16.98 23.93 -20.91
C VAL A 297 16.20 25.00 -20.17
N GLY A 298 16.27 24.99 -18.86
CA GLY A 298 15.45 25.84 -18.01
C GLY A 298 14.12 25.19 -17.65
N GLN A 299 13.06 25.96 -17.59
CA GLN A 299 11.77 25.52 -17.07
C GLN A 299 11.03 24.59 -18.05
N ASN A 300 10.64 23.44 -17.55
CA ASN A 300 9.72 22.49 -18.17
C ASN A 300 8.44 22.40 -17.34
N VAL A 301 7.34 22.03 -17.97
CA VAL A 301 6.03 21.91 -17.34
C VAL A 301 5.47 20.52 -17.58
N LEU A 302 5.27 19.77 -16.49
CA LEU A 302 4.54 18.49 -16.48
C LEU A 302 3.09 18.78 -16.07
N THR A 303 2.14 18.25 -16.82
CA THR A 303 0.73 18.23 -16.46
C THR A 303 0.28 16.78 -16.29
N LEU A 304 -0.33 16.47 -15.15
CA LEU A 304 -0.93 15.18 -14.87
C LEU A 304 -2.45 15.33 -14.87
N THR A 305 -3.13 14.52 -15.69
CA THR A 305 -4.59 14.51 -15.78
C THR A 305 -5.13 13.13 -15.40
N ALA A 306 -6.15 13.09 -14.58
CA ALA A 306 -6.87 11.84 -14.29
C ALA A 306 -7.76 11.47 -15.47
N ILE A 307 -7.51 10.31 -16.09
CA ILE A 307 -8.32 9.75 -17.17
C ILE A 307 -9.01 8.47 -16.75
N SER A 308 -10.14 8.16 -17.37
CA SER A 308 -10.87 6.91 -17.21
C SER A 308 -11.89 6.72 -18.36
N GLY A 309 -12.29 5.49 -18.60
CA GLY A 309 -13.46 5.17 -19.42
C GLY A 309 -14.80 5.32 -18.70
N SER A 310 -14.78 5.54 -17.38
CA SER A 310 -15.98 5.72 -16.57
C SER A 310 -16.30 7.19 -16.34
N SER A 311 -17.53 7.47 -15.93
CA SER A 311 -18.03 8.78 -15.51
C SER A 311 -18.33 8.78 -14.00
N GLY A 312 -18.59 9.95 -13.47
CA GLY A 312 -18.93 10.20 -12.06
C GLY A 312 -18.77 11.68 -11.76
N ILE A 313 -19.30 12.12 -10.62
CA ILE A 313 -19.25 13.52 -10.21
C ILE A 313 -18.53 13.66 -8.87
N ARG A 314 -17.81 14.74 -8.69
CA ARG A 314 -17.07 15.09 -7.48
C ARG A 314 -16.23 13.91 -6.97
N PHE A 315 -16.35 13.58 -5.68
CA PHE A 315 -15.62 12.48 -5.01
C PHE A 315 -16.08 11.07 -5.43
N LEU A 316 -17.13 10.94 -6.24
CA LEU A 316 -17.54 9.70 -6.91
C LEU A 316 -17.06 9.63 -8.36
N SER A 317 -16.30 10.61 -8.83
CA SER A 317 -15.65 10.54 -10.13
C SER A 317 -14.45 9.59 -10.11
N PRO A 318 -14.01 9.09 -11.27
CA PRO A 318 -12.79 8.30 -11.36
C PRO A 318 -11.58 9.05 -10.80
N GLY A 319 -10.73 8.33 -10.09
CA GLY A 319 -9.54 8.91 -9.48
C GLY A 319 -8.55 7.86 -8.99
N TYR A 320 -7.48 8.32 -8.38
CA TYR A 320 -6.45 7.49 -7.78
C TYR A 320 -5.74 8.22 -6.64
N SER A 321 -5.10 7.43 -5.79
CA SER A 321 -4.21 7.91 -4.73
C SER A 321 -2.76 7.80 -5.16
N TYR A 322 -1.96 8.81 -4.90
CA TYR A 322 -0.53 8.80 -5.19
C TYR A 322 0.27 7.99 -4.15
N ASP A 323 1.39 7.42 -4.59
CA ASP A 323 2.49 6.90 -3.78
C ASP A 323 3.67 7.87 -3.89
N ALA A 324 4.25 7.97 -5.08
CA ALA A 324 5.32 8.90 -5.40
C ALA A 324 5.32 9.19 -6.91
N LEU A 325 6.01 10.25 -7.29
CA LEU A 325 6.38 10.46 -8.69
C LEU A 325 7.80 11.00 -8.80
N ASP A 326 8.52 10.60 -9.83
CA ASP A 326 9.87 11.08 -10.07
C ASP A 326 10.24 11.06 -11.56
N LEU A 327 11.30 11.79 -11.88
CA LEU A 327 11.88 11.87 -13.20
C LEU A 327 13.31 11.31 -13.16
N ILE A 328 13.56 10.28 -13.94
CA ILE A 328 14.87 9.62 -14.03
C ILE A 328 15.39 9.66 -15.48
N PRO A 329 16.71 9.59 -15.71
CA PRO A 329 17.22 9.25 -17.03
C PRO A 329 16.69 7.90 -17.50
N THR A 330 16.34 7.77 -18.78
CA THR A 330 15.95 6.47 -19.34
C THR A 330 17.16 5.55 -19.31
N PRO A 331 17.01 4.31 -18.80
CA PRO A 331 18.10 3.33 -18.74
C PRO A 331 18.67 3.01 -20.11
#